data_ecfe8f6be9133790983b01e747e48dc1
#
_entry.id   ecfe8f6be9133790983b01e747e48dc1
#
_cell.length_a   1.000
_cell.length_b   1.000
_cell.length_c   1.000
_cell.angle_alpha   90.00
_cell.angle_beta   90.00
_cell.angle_gamma   90.00
#
_symmetry.space_group_name_H-M   'P 1'
#
loop_
_entity.id
_entity.type
_entity.pdbx_description
1 polymer ?
#
loop_
_entity_poly.entity_id
_entity_poly.type
_entity_poly.pdbx_seq_one_letter_code
_entity_poly.pdbx_strand_id
1 'polypeptide(L)'
;PGGIKIKAKPLMGIESNGMLCSGEELGLNEDLYPGAEVYGLLDLPKDTVPGTPIQQVVGLDDYIFDISITANRADCQSVLGIAREVAAVLNKPLKMPATDYTVSDYKDPRLSITVEAPDLCPRYLGHYVRNITTGESPRWMRRQLALCGLRSISNVVDITNYVMLEIGQPMHAFDTVSYTHLTLP
;
A
#
# COMPACT_ATOMS: atom_id res chain seq x y z
N PRO A 1 -19.81 6.56 -8.58
CA PRO A 1 -19.43 6.35 -9.96
C PRO A 1 -20.54 6.82 -10.90
N GLY A 2 -20.20 7.59 -11.94
CA GLY A 2 -21.13 8.04 -12.98
C GLY A 2 -22.23 9.01 -12.58
N GLY A 3 -22.36 9.41 -11.33
CA GLY A 3 -23.34 10.41 -10.89
C GLY A 3 -24.82 10.01 -11.04
N ILE A 4 -25.10 8.70 -11.19
CA ILE A 4 -26.49 8.20 -11.29
C ILE A 4 -27.15 8.32 -9.93
N LYS A 5 -28.23 9.10 -9.86
CA LYS A 5 -29.04 9.24 -8.66
C LYS A 5 -30.18 8.22 -8.66
N ILE A 6 -30.12 7.25 -7.77
CA ILE A 6 -31.20 6.30 -7.55
C ILE A 6 -32.35 7.01 -6.79
N LYS A 7 -33.57 6.86 -7.32
CA LYS A 7 -34.78 7.43 -6.70
C LYS A 7 -35.71 6.29 -6.30
N ALA A 8 -36.46 6.51 -5.24
CA ALA A 8 -37.56 5.60 -4.87
C ALA A 8 -38.53 5.44 -6.03
N LYS A 9 -38.86 4.19 -6.37
CA LYS A 9 -39.84 3.83 -7.41
C LYS A 9 -40.47 2.48 -7.11
N PRO A 10 -41.72 2.27 -7.53
CA PRO A 10 -42.30 0.94 -7.43
C PRO A 10 -41.62 -0.04 -8.40
N LEU A 11 -41.25 -1.20 -7.92
CA LEU A 11 -40.72 -2.33 -8.68
C LEU A 11 -41.62 -3.53 -8.46
N MET A 12 -42.26 -4.03 -9.52
CA MET A 12 -43.23 -5.13 -9.44
C MET A 12 -44.34 -4.92 -8.37
N GLY A 13 -44.81 -3.68 -8.19
CA GLY A 13 -45.85 -3.35 -7.22
C GLY A 13 -45.39 -3.13 -5.78
N ILE A 14 -44.06 -3.27 -5.52
CA ILE A 14 -43.44 -3.03 -4.22
C ILE A 14 -42.58 -1.77 -4.32
N GLU A 15 -42.68 -0.90 -3.33
CA GLU A 15 -41.86 0.30 -3.26
C GLU A 15 -40.38 -0.09 -3.02
N SER A 16 -39.49 0.36 -3.92
CA SER A 16 -38.07 0.16 -3.83
C SER A 16 -37.40 1.50 -3.57
N ASN A 17 -36.73 1.63 -2.44
CA ASN A 17 -36.07 2.87 -2.00
C ASN A 17 -34.58 2.91 -2.32
N GLY A 18 -34.02 1.86 -2.92
CA GLY A 18 -32.61 1.77 -3.22
C GLY A 18 -32.29 0.67 -4.23
N MET A 19 -30.99 0.47 -4.45
CA MET A 19 -30.44 -0.58 -5.29
C MET A 19 -29.27 -1.23 -4.57
N LEU A 20 -29.20 -2.55 -4.63
CA LEU A 20 -28.01 -3.29 -4.22
C LEU A 20 -26.97 -3.15 -5.32
N CYS A 21 -25.73 -2.89 -4.95
CA CYS A 21 -24.65 -2.61 -5.88
C CYS A 21 -23.54 -3.66 -5.81
N SER A 22 -22.91 -3.91 -6.95
CA SER A 22 -21.64 -4.63 -7.05
C SER A 22 -20.46 -3.70 -6.70
N GLY A 23 -19.27 -4.27 -6.52
CA GLY A 23 -18.05 -3.49 -6.36
C GLY A 23 -17.74 -2.65 -7.60
N GLU A 24 -17.93 -3.20 -8.81
CA GLU A 24 -17.74 -2.51 -10.08
C GLU A 24 -18.66 -1.29 -10.22
N GLU A 25 -19.94 -1.41 -9.88
CA GLU A 25 -20.90 -0.28 -9.89
C GLU A 25 -20.50 0.83 -8.92
N LEU A 26 -19.78 0.49 -7.86
CA LEU A 26 -19.21 1.45 -6.90
C LEU A 26 -17.84 1.98 -7.31
N GLY A 27 -17.29 1.51 -8.44
CA GLY A 27 -15.97 1.92 -8.94
C GLY A 27 -14.81 1.36 -8.12
N LEU A 28 -15.03 0.23 -7.46
CA LEU A 28 -14.01 -0.48 -6.67
C LEU A 28 -13.33 -1.54 -7.52
N ASN A 29 -12.09 -1.84 -7.19
CA ASN A 29 -11.34 -3.00 -7.68
C ASN A 29 -10.86 -3.85 -6.49
N GLU A 30 -10.27 -5.00 -6.77
CA GLU A 30 -9.82 -5.95 -5.75
C GLU A 30 -8.75 -5.38 -4.80
N ASP A 31 -7.90 -4.48 -5.30
CA ASP A 31 -6.86 -3.84 -4.48
C ASP A 31 -7.43 -2.78 -3.53
N LEU A 32 -8.47 -2.08 -3.95
CA LEU A 32 -9.16 -1.09 -3.10
C LEU A 32 -10.05 -1.77 -2.08
N TYR A 33 -10.76 -2.82 -2.48
CA TYR A 33 -11.63 -3.56 -1.58
C TYR A 33 -11.72 -5.05 -1.98
N PRO A 34 -11.32 -6.00 -1.11
CA PRO A 34 -11.38 -7.43 -1.40
C PRO A 34 -12.80 -7.89 -1.74
N GLY A 35 -12.93 -8.68 -2.80
CA GLY A 35 -14.21 -9.14 -3.31
C GLY A 35 -14.95 -8.15 -4.21
N ALA A 36 -14.35 -6.98 -4.49
CA ALA A 36 -15.01 -5.97 -5.34
C ALA A 36 -15.21 -6.42 -6.80
N GLU A 37 -14.34 -7.30 -7.30
CA GLU A 37 -14.39 -7.82 -8.67
C GLU A 37 -15.22 -9.12 -8.77
N VAL A 38 -15.70 -9.63 -7.65
CA VAL A 38 -16.58 -10.82 -7.65
C VAL A 38 -17.93 -10.42 -8.26
N TYR A 39 -18.39 -11.20 -9.25
CA TYR A 39 -19.69 -10.97 -9.86
C TYR A 39 -20.81 -11.12 -8.82
N GLY A 40 -21.63 -10.09 -8.69
CA GLY A 40 -22.76 -10.06 -7.77
C GLY A 40 -22.74 -8.82 -6.84
N LEU A 41 -23.34 -8.98 -5.69
CA LEU A 41 -23.43 -7.90 -4.70
C LEU A 41 -22.13 -7.78 -3.91
N LEU A 42 -21.75 -6.55 -3.58
CA LEU A 42 -20.59 -6.32 -2.72
C LEU A 42 -20.92 -6.74 -1.27
N ASP A 43 -20.15 -7.68 -0.74
CA ASP A 43 -20.22 -8.07 0.66
C ASP A 43 -19.45 -7.09 1.53
N LEU A 44 -20.11 -6.55 2.55
CA LEU A 44 -19.51 -5.67 3.54
C LEU A 44 -19.17 -6.45 4.83
N PRO A 45 -18.26 -5.93 5.68
CA PRO A 45 -17.99 -6.52 6.98
C PRO A 45 -19.29 -6.68 7.80
N LYS A 46 -19.41 -7.80 8.52
CA LYS A 46 -20.63 -8.13 9.28
C LYS A 46 -20.98 -7.13 10.37
N ASP A 47 -20.00 -6.38 10.84
CA ASP A 47 -20.11 -5.34 11.85
C ASP A 47 -20.41 -3.95 11.26
N THR A 48 -20.61 -3.86 9.95
CA THR A 48 -20.95 -2.60 9.29
C THR A 48 -22.30 -2.09 9.77
N VAL A 49 -22.33 -0.89 10.31
CA VAL A 49 -23.56 -0.25 10.78
C VAL A 49 -24.36 0.24 9.57
N PRO A 50 -25.63 -0.19 9.42
CA PRO A 50 -26.50 0.28 8.35
C PRO A 50 -26.65 1.80 8.35
N GLY A 51 -26.57 2.41 7.16
CA GLY A 51 -26.60 3.88 7.00
C GLY A 51 -25.24 4.55 7.01
N THR A 52 -24.16 3.83 7.31
CA THR A 52 -22.78 4.37 7.16
C THR A 52 -22.49 4.63 5.67
N PRO A 53 -21.95 5.82 5.32
CA PRO A 53 -21.53 6.09 3.95
C PRO A 53 -20.54 5.04 3.44
N ILE A 54 -20.78 4.54 2.23
CA ILE A 54 -19.95 3.44 1.67
C ILE A 54 -18.48 3.81 1.59
N GLN A 55 -18.14 5.06 1.30
CA GLN A 55 -16.75 5.54 1.24
C GLN A 55 -16.01 5.30 2.57
N GLN A 56 -16.67 5.48 3.69
CA GLN A 56 -16.08 5.21 5.02
C GLN A 56 -15.90 3.71 5.25
N VAL A 57 -16.89 2.89 4.86
CA VAL A 57 -16.83 1.43 5.04
C VAL A 57 -15.69 0.83 4.23
N VAL A 58 -15.54 1.26 2.97
CA VAL A 58 -14.47 0.77 2.09
C VAL A 58 -13.16 1.53 2.28
N GLY A 59 -13.16 2.63 3.05
CA GLY A 59 -11.98 3.42 3.38
C GLY A 59 -11.47 4.26 2.22
N LEU A 60 -12.38 4.83 1.42
CA LEU A 60 -12.09 5.75 0.33
C LEU A 60 -12.44 7.21 0.68
N ASP A 61 -12.62 7.51 1.95
CA ASP A 61 -12.79 8.86 2.48
C ASP A 61 -11.43 9.54 2.73
N ASP A 62 -10.56 9.48 1.74
CA ASP A 62 -9.18 9.96 1.80
C ASP A 62 -8.88 10.94 0.66
N TYR A 63 -7.75 11.62 0.73
CA TYR A 63 -7.29 12.55 -0.29
C TYR A 63 -6.03 12.05 -0.96
N ILE A 64 -6.02 12.06 -2.30
CA ILE A 64 -4.86 11.75 -3.10
C ILE A 64 -4.27 13.06 -3.62
N PHE A 65 -3.01 13.30 -3.35
CA PHE A 65 -2.26 14.42 -3.88
C PHE A 65 -1.36 13.96 -5.02
N ASP A 66 -1.57 14.50 -6.21
CA ASP A 66 -0.64 14.35 -7.33
C ASP A 66 0.36 15.51 -7.27
N ILE A 67 1.61 15.19 -6.94
CA ILE A 67 2.65 16.18 -6.66
C ILE A 67 3.76 16.09 -7.70
N SER A 68 3.90 17.13 -8.51
CA SER A 68 5.03 17.26 -9.43
C SER A 68 6.27 17.71 -8.69
N ILE A 69 7.34 16.91 -8.74
CA ILE A 69 8.61 17.16 -8.08
C ILE A 69 9.65 17.57 -9.11
N THR A 70 10.36 18.66 -8.87
CA THR A 70 11.45 19.12 -9.72
C THR A 70 12.70 18.25 -9.56
N ALA A 71 13.53 18.17 -10.60
CA ALA A 71 14.70 17.28 -10.63
C ALA A 71 15.73 17.55 -9.53
N ASN A 72 15.77 18.77 -8.99
CA ASN A 72 16.67 19.16 -7.89
C ASN A 72 16.13 18.82 -6.49
N ARG A 73 14.93 18.22 -6.39
CA ARG A 73 14.26 17.88 -5.12
C ARG A 73 13.99 16.39 -5.00
N ALA A 74 14.98 15.56 -5.31
CA ALA A 74 14.87 14.10 -5.17
C ALA A 74 14.52 13.66 -3.72
N ASP A 75 14.84 14.46 -2.72
CA ASP A 75 14.46 14.26 -1.33
C ASP A 75 12.94 14.25 -1.10
N CYS A 76 12.16 14.86 -2.00
CA CYS A 76 10.70 14.90 -1.95
C CYS A 76 10.02 13.70 -2.63
N GLN A 77 10.77 12.74 -3.19
CA GLN A 77 10.21 11.55 -3.83
C GLN A 77 9.78 10.47 -2.82
N SER A 78 9.24 10.89 -1.69
CA SER A 78 8.67 10.00 -0.67
C SER A 78 7.66 10.76 0.18
N VAL A 79 6.78 10.01 0.84
CA VAL A 79 5.81 10.58 1.77
C VAL A 79 6.53 11.36 2.89
N LEU A 80 7.60 10.80 3.44
CA LEU A 80 8.39 11.46 4.48
C LEU A 80 9.07 12.73 3.97
N GLY A 81 9.58 12.73 2.73
CA GLY A 81 10.17 13.92 2.12
C GLY A 81 9.17 15.06 1.97
N ILE A 82 7.99 14.76 1.43
CA ILE A 82 6.90 15.74 1.34
C ILE A 82 6.42 16.18 2.73
N ALA A 83 6.33 15.25 3.69
CA ALA A 83 5.93 15.59 5.07
C ALA A 83 6.89 16.59 5.73
N ARG A 84 8.20 16.51 5.45
CA ARG A 84 9.20 17.50 5.93
C ARG A 84 8.92 18.90 5.37
N GLU A 85 8.64 19.00 4.07
CA GLU A 85 8.32 20.27 3.44
C GLU A 85 7.02 20.88 4.01
N VAL A 86 5.99 20.06 4.11
CA VAL A 86 4.70 20.50 4.69
C VAL A 86 4.87 20.94 6.15
N ALA A 87 5.63 20.18 6.94
CA ALA A 87 5.91 20.52 8.32
C ALA A 87 6.65 21.87 8.43
N ALA A 88 7.64 22.12 7.56
CA ALA A 88 8.37 23.37 7.51
C ALA A 88 7.48 24.55 7.11
N VAL A 89 6.69 24.41 6.05
CA VAL A 89 5.79 25.48 5.55
C VAL A 89 4.70 25.82 6.58
N LEU A 90 4.13 24.79 7.22
CA LEU A 90 3.06 24.99 8.21
C LEU A 90 3.57 25.25 9.62
N ASN A 91 4.88 25.27 9.83
CA ASN A 91 5.52 25.37 11.15
C ASN A 91 4.94 24.36 12.16
N LYS A 92 4.83 23.10 11.74
CA LYS A 92 4.32 21.99 12.54
C LYS A 92 5.42 20.96 12.81
N PRO A 93 5.37 20.25 13.94
CA PRO A 93 6.32 19.18 14.19
C PRO A 93 6.14 18.02 13.19
N LEU A 94 7.28 17.49 12.69
CA LEU A 94 7.28 16.29 11.88
C LEU A 94 7.11 15.05 12.77
N LYS A 95 6.15 14.19 12.43
CA LYS A 95 6.01 12.89 13.07
C LYS A 95 6.76 11.85 12.24
N MET A 96 7.84 11.31 12.82
CA MET A 96 8.60 10.23 12.18
C MET A 96 7.89 8.88 12.29
N PRO A 97 8.02 8.00 11.29
CA PRO A 97 7.61 6.60 11.42
C PRO A 97 8.33 5.93 12.58
N ALA A 98 7.65 5.00 13.26
CA ALA A 98 8.29 4.18 14.29
C ALA A 98 9.31 3.23 13.65
N THR A 99 10.52 3.20 14.19
CA THR A 99 11.63 2.35 13.70
C THR A 99 12.15 1.38 14.76
N ASP A 100 11.44 1.27 15.86
CA ASP A 100 11.84 0.40 16.97
C ASP A 100 11.55 -1.06 16.62
N TYR A 101 12.61 -1.85 16.45
CA TYR A 101 12.52 -3.29 16.27
C TYR A 101 13.73 -4.00 16.89
N THR A 102 13.54 -5.25 17.26
CA THR A 102 14.60 -6.06 17.84
C THR A 102 15.28 -6.89 16.76
N VAL A 103 16.58 -6.72 16.61
CA VAL A 103 17.41 -7.54 15.73
C VAL A 103 17.98 -8.71 16.54
N SER A 104 17.91 -9.90 15.98
CA SER A 104 18.59 -11.08 16.56
C SER A 104 20.09 -10.99 16.33
N ASP A 105 20.89 -11.41 17.30
CA ASP A 105 22.35 -11.56 17.16
C ASP A 105 22.75 -12.71 16.21
N TYR A 106 21.79 -13.53 15.78
CA TYR A 106 22.02 -14.61 14.85
C TYR A 106 22.47 -14.09 13.48
N LYS A 107 23.61 -14.60 13.03
CA LYS A 107 24.13 -14.38 11.67
C LYS A 107 24.01 -15.68 10.88
N ASP A 108 23.27 -15.63 9.76
CA ASP A 108 23.21 -16.79 8.88
C ASP A 108 24.53 -16.92 8.10
N PRO A 109 25.27 -18.03 8.23
CA PRO A 109 26.56 -18.19 7.56
C PRO A 109 26.45 -18.27 6.03
N ARG A 110 25.25 -18.46 5.49
CA ARG A 110 24.98 -18.49 4.04
C ARG A 110 24.83 -17.09 3.45
N LEU A 111 24.58 -16.07 4.28
CA LEU A 111 24.46 -14.69 3.79
C LEU A 111 25.84 -14.03 3.82
N SER A 112 26.39 -13.79 2.65
CA SER A 112 27.60 -12.99 2.45
C SER A 112 27.30 -11.87 1.46
N ILE A 113 27.76 -10.67 1.77
CA ILE A 113 27.62 -9.49 0.91
C ILE A 113 29.00 -8.97 0.60
N THR A 114 29.36 -8.93 -0.68
CA THR A 114 30.61 -8.37 -1.16
C THR A 114 30.31 -7.22 -2.13
N VAL A 115 30.89 -6.06 -1.90
CA VAL A 115 30.79 -4.92 -2.80
C VAL A 115 32.06 -4.84 -3.61
N GLU A 116 31.97 -5.15 -4.91
CA GLU A 116 33.13 -5.20 -5.82
C GLU A 116 33.53 -3.80 -6.33
N ALA A 117 32.57 -2.86 -6.38
CA ALA A 117 32.77 -1.48 -6.83
C ALA A 117 32.43 -0.48 -5.71
N PRO A 118 33.25 -0.33 -4.68
CA PRO A 118 32.95 0.51 -3.53
C PRO A 118 32.93 2.03 -3.85
N ASP A 119 33.53 2.43 -4.95
CA ASP A 119 33.47 3.78 -5.50
C ASP A 119 32.09 4.15 -6.06
N LEU A 120 31.38 3.17 -6.62
CA LEU A 120 30.04 3.33 -7.16
C LEU A 120 28.94 3.00 -6.13
N CYS A 121 29.19 2.03 -5.28
CA CYS A 121 28.28 1.60 -4.22
C CYS A 121 29.02 1.57 -2.88
N PRO A 122 29.12 2.70 -2.17
CA PRO A 122 29.88 2.80 -0.93
C PRO A 122 29.29 1.99 0.23
N ARG A 123 28.00 1.61 0.14
CA ARG A 123 27.34 0.85 1.19
C ARG A 123 26.17 0.02 0.64
N TYR A 124 26.15 -1.26 0.98
CA TYR A 124 25.04 -2.16 0.73
C TYR A 124 24.66 -2.89 2.01
N LEU A 125 23.37 -2.91 2.35
CA LEU A 125 22.85 -3.55 3.57
C LEU A 125 21.94 -4.71 3.18
N GLY A 126 22.12 -5.84 3.84
CA GLY A 126 21.23 -6.99 3.74
C GLY A 126 20.80 -7.45 5.13
N HIS A 127 19.55 -7.84 5.25
CA HIS A 127 18.98 -8.45 6.43
C HIS A 127 18.46 -9.85 6.08
N TYR A 128 18.77 -10.82 6.94
CA TYR A 128 18.20 -12.14 6.83
C TYR A 128 16.98 -12.25 7.74
N VAL A 129 15.84 -12.60 7.15
CA VAL A 129 14.57 -12.74 7.87
C VAL A 129 14.10 -14.19 7.74
N ARG A 130 13.68 -14.81 8.84
CA ARG A 130 13.21 -16.20 8.90
C ARG A 130 11.74 -16.28 9.22
N ASN A 131 11.16 -17.46 8.95
CA ASN A 131 9.78 -17.79 9.29
C ASN A 131 8.76 -16.84 8.63
N ILE A 132 9.03 -16.43 7.40
CA ILE A 132 8.10 -15.66 6.59
C ILE A 132 7.14 -16.63 5.89
N THR A 133 5.86 -16.35 5.97
CA THR A 133 4.85 -16.98 5.13
C THR A 133 4.43 -15.97 4.06
N THR A 134 4.70 -16.30 2.80
CA THR A 134 4.26 -15.47 1.67
C THR A 134 2.75 -15.60 1.51
N GLY A 135 2.08 -14.48 1.36
CA GLY A 135 0.62 -14.41 1.23
C GLY A 135 0.15 -12.99 0.87
N GLU A 136 -1.13 -12.77 0.99
CA GLU A 136 -1.70 -11.43 0.77
C GLU A 136 -1.28 -10.45 1.85
N SER A 137 -1.09 -9.20 1.44
CA SER A 137 -0.85 -8.09 2.35
C SER A 137 -2.10 -7.71 3.14
N PRO A 138 -1.94 -7.14 4.35
CA PRO A 138 -3.06 -6.58 5.08
C PRO A 138 -3.82 -5.55 4.23
N ARG A 139 -5.14 -5.51 4.39
CA ARG A 139 -6.02 -4.63 3.62
C ARG A 139 -5.58 -3.16 3.62
N TRP A 140 -5.16 -2.64 4.76
CA TRP A 140 -4.71 -1.25 4.87
C TRP A 140 -3.51 -0.94 3.97
N MET A 141 -2.56 -1.89 3.83
CA MET A 141 -1.38 -1.73 2.98
C MET A 141 -1.75 -1.81 1.50
N ARG A 142 -2.55 -2.81 1.12
CA ARG A 142 -3.06 -2.97 -0.25
C ARG A 142 -3.76 -1.70 -0.73
N ARG A 143 -4.66 -1.17 0.11
CA ARG A 143 -5.37 0.08 -0.18
C ARG A 143 -4.43 1.27 -0.35
N GLN A 144 -3.45 1.45 0.53
CA GLN A 144 -2.50 2.56 0.42
C GLN A 144 -1.64 2.46 -0.83
N LEU A 145 -1.17 1.26 -1.17
CA LEU A 145 -0.45 1.03 -2.42
C LEU A 145 -1.31 1.35 -3.64
N ALA A 146 -2.56 0.86 -3.67
CA ALA A 146 -3.50 1.12 -4.76
C ALA A 146 -3.81 2.61 -4.93
N LEU A 147 -3.99 3.36 -3.84
CA LEU A 147 -4.19 4.81 -3.87
C LEU A 147 -2.95 5.56 -4.40
N CYS A 148 -1.76 4.98 -4.25
CA CYS A 148 -0.52 5.50 -4.84
C CYS A 148 -0.24 4.95 -6.25
N GLY A 149 -1.18 4.21 -6.86
CA GLY A 149 -1.05 3.66 -8.21
C GLY A 149 -0.22 2.38 -8.30
N LEU A 150 0.07 1.71 -7.19
CA LEU A 150 0.79 0.43 -7.15
C LEU A 150 -0.17 -0.73 -6.90
N ARG A 151 -0.05 -1.77 -7.70
CA ARG A 151 -0.79 -3.01 -7.51
C ARG A 151 -0.15 -3.87 -6.42
N SER A 152 -0.95 -4.41 -5.52
CA SER A 152 -0.52 -5.41 -4.55
C SER A 152 -0.18 -6.75 -5.24
N ILE A 153 0.89 -7.39 -4.81
CA ILE A 153 1.38 -8.67 -5.36
C ILE A 153 1.47 -9.72 -4.26
N SER A 154 2.23 -9.44 -3.22
CA SER A 154 2.40 -10.31 -2.03
C SER A 154 2.91 -9.47 -0.88
N ASN A 155 2.70 -9.94 0.35
CA ASN A 155 3.13 -9.23 1.55
C ASN A 155 4.63 -8.85 1.53
N VAL A 156 5.50 -9.68 1.00
CA VAL A 156 6.94 -9.39 0.91
C VAL A 156 7.22 -8.27 -0.08
N VAL A 157 6.66 -8.35 -1.30
CA VAL A 157 6.83 -7.32 -2.34
C VAL A 157 6.18 -6.01 -1.91
N ASP A 158 4.99 -6.09 -1.34
CA ASP A 158 4.22 -4.92 -0.94
C ASP A 158 4.90 -4.15 0.19
N ILE A 159 5.55 -4.85 1.15
CA ILE A 159 6.37 -4.20 2.17
C ILE A 159 7.52 -3.41 1.54
N THR A 160 8.22 -3.97 0.56
CA THR A 160 9.31 -3.25 -0.12
C THR A 160 8.81 -2.01 -0.87
N ASN A 161 7.67 -2.11 -1.54
CA ASN A 161 7.02 -0.99 -2.22
C ASN A 161 6.50 0.06 -1.24
N TYR A 162 5.90 -0.38 -0.13
CA TYR A 162 5.42 0.51 0.90
C TYR A 162 6.56 1.34 1.53
N VAL A 163 7.66 0.69 1.90
CA VAL A 163 8.84 1.37 2.45
C VAL A 163 9.45 2.34 1.44
N MET A 164 9.52 1.96 0.16
CA MET A 164 9.98 2.85 -0.90
C MET A 164 9.12 4.11 -1.01
N LEU A 165 7.79 3.99 -0.97
CA LEU A 165 6.89 5.15 -0.98
C LEU A 165 7.01 5.98 0.30
N GLU A 166 7.10 5.33 1.46
CA GLU A 166 7.11 6.02 2.75
C GLU A 166 8.38 6.83 2.96
N ILE A 167 9.56 6.23 2.75
CA ILE A 167 10.85 6.85 3.09
C ILE A 167 11.78 7.09 1.90
N GLY A 168 11.41 6.65 0.70
CA GLY A 168 12.21 6.85 -0.51
C GLY A 168 13.36 5.86 -0.69
N GLN A 169 13.38 4.74 0.07
CA GLN A 169 14.43 3.74 -0.01
C GLN A 169 13.96 2.52 -0.80
N PRO A 170 14.44 2.32 -2.05
CA PRO A 170 14.19 1.09 -2.78
C PRO A 170 14.79 -0.12 -2.06
N MET A 171 14.04 -1.22 -2.06
CA MET A 171 14.45 -2.48 -1.44
C MET A 171 14.18 -3.64 -2.38
N HIS A 172 14.94 -4.72 -2.22
CA HIS A 172 14.73 -5.99 -2.90
C HIS A 172 14.66 -7.11 -1.88
N ALA A 173 13.75 -8.05 -2.10
CA ALA A 173 13.62 -9.25 -1.31
C ALA A 173 13.98 -10.47 -2.17
N PHE A 174 14.80 -11.36 -1.64
CA PHE A 174 15.27 -12.58 -2.32
C PHE A 174 14.99 -13.79 -1.45
N ASP A 175 14.52 -14.86 -2.07
CA ASP A 175 14.38 -16.14 -1.41
C ASP A 175 15.75 -16.85 -1.40
N THR A 176 16.30 -17.07 -0.23
CA THR A 176 17.63 -17.72 -0.06
C THR A 176 17.65 -19.19 -0.44
N VAL A 177 16.50 -19.82 -0.68
CA VAL A 177 16.41 -21.19 -1.18
C VAL A 177 16.50 -21.20 -2.70
N SER A 178 15.82 -20.25 -3.36
CA SER A 178 15.80 -20.15 -4.82
C SER A 178 17.02 -19.43 -5.39
N TYR A 179 17.63 -18.53 -4.62
CA TYR A 179 18.78 -17.73 -5.03
C TYR A 179 19.98 -18.04 -4.14
N THR A 180 20.85 -18.93 -4.59
CA THR A 180 22.12 -19.23 -3.91
C THR A 180 23.22 -18.21 -4.19
N HIS A 181 23.18 -17.58 -5.37
CA HIS A 181 24.06 -16.49 -5.78
C HIS A 181 23.23 -15.44 -6.53
N LEU A 182 23.41 -14.19 -6.17
CA LEU A 182 22.80 -13.05 -6.84
C LEU A 182 23.87 -12.00 -7.11
N THR A 183 24.05 -11.65 -8.38
CA THR A 183 24.83 -10.49 -8.78
C THR A 183 23.86 -9.39 -9.19
N LEU A 184 23.93 -8.25 -8.54
CA LEU A 184 23.15 -7.08 -8.92
C LEU A 184 23.99 -6.25 -9.90
N PRO A 185 23.35 -5.72 -10.96
CA PRO A 185 24.02 -4.87 -11.95
C PRO A 185 24.51 -3.58 -11.36
#